data_3e2fd877289ced686647b6a6e34b7072
#
_entry.id   3e2fd877289ced686647b6a6e34b7072
#
_cell.length_a   1.000
_cell.length_b   1.000
_cell.length_c   1.000
_cell.angle_alpha   90.00
_cell.angle_beta   90.00
_cell.angle_gamma   90.00
#
_symmetry.space_group_name_H-M   'P 1'
#
loop_
_entity.id
_entity.type
_entity.pdbx_description
1 polymer ?
#
loop_
_entity_poly.entity_id
_entity_poly.type
_entity_poly.pdbx_seq_one_letter_code
_entity_poly.pdbx_strand_id
1 'polypeptide(L)'
;YAHIPENGYAWDLICRKAMAAPDGLTVLLLGPATNLAIALLRYPALREHIRGVILAGGSFGFGDVRPYAERSVFEDAYACKVLLRSGIPVSMIGLSAAADAALTRKELETALRPLVGEELPGCLRDLTVHRLGDRYVIPSLAAAAWMLDPAAAVTDHFHVEVEVDGTEMYG
;
A
#
# COMPACT_ATOMS: atom_id res chain seq x y z
N TYR A 1 9.43 -10.65 -20.64
CA TYR A 1 9.40 -9.23 -21.08
C TYR A 1 10.45 -8.47 -20.28
N ALA A 2 11.57 -8.11 -20.94
CA ALA A 2 12.54 -7.19 -20.36
C ALA A 2 11.91 -5.80 -20.32
N HIS A 3 11.36 -5.40 -19.18
CA HIS A 3 10.87 -4.04 -18.96
C HIS A 3 12.11 -3.14 -18.82
N ILE A 4 12.38 -2.29 -19.81
CA ILE A 4 13.39 -1.25 -19.67
C ILE A 4 12.78 -0.19 -18.73
N PRO A 5 13.42 0.09 -17.57
CA PRO A 5 12.92 1.12 -16.66
C PRO A 5 12.84 2.47 -17.40
N GLU A 6 11.77 3.21 -17.20
CA GLU A 6 11.70 4.60 -17.68
C GLU A 6 12.75 5.44 -16.96
N ASN A 7 13.54 6.22 -17.70
CA ASN A 7 14.49 7.15 -17.11
C ASN A 7 13.75 8.28 -16.39
N GLY A 8 14.25 8.67 -15.21
CA GLY A 8 13.72 9.77 -14.42
C GLY A 8 13.27 9.35 -13.02
N TYR A 9 12.67 10.30 -12.33
CA TYR A 9 12.19 10.08 -10.98
C TYR A 9 10.78 9.51 -10.98
N ALA A 10 10.46 8.66 -9.98
CA ALA A 10 9.16 8.03 -9.85
C ALA A 10 8.01 9.05 -9.71
N TRP A 11 8.22 10.14 -8.99
CA TRP A 11 7.23 11.22 -8.86
C TRP A 11 6.92 11.93 -10.18
N ASP A 12 7.89 12.12 -11.08
CA ASP A 12 7.65 12.68 -12.41
C ASP A 12 6.89 11.69 -13.31
N LEU A 13 7.17 10.38 -13.17
CA LEU A 13 6.43 9.33 -13.85
C LEU A 13 4.96 9.32 -13.41
N ILE A 14 4.70 9.36 -12.10
CA ILE A 14 3.34 9.44 -11.54
C ILE A 14 2.60 10.64 -12.15
N CYS A 15 3.24 11.82 -12.16
CA CYS A 15 2.67 13.03 -12.74
C CYS A 15 2.30 12.84 -14.22
N ARG A 16 3.25 12.37 -15.05
CA ARG A 16 2.99 12.12 -16.48
C ARG A 16 1.85 11.12 -16.72
N LYS A 17 1.82 10.02 -15.97
CA LYS A 17 0.77 8.98 -16.12
C LYS A 17 -0.60 9.52 -15.69
N ALA A 18 -0.68 10.27 -14.61
CA ALA A 18 -1.94 10.84 -14.13
C ALA A 18 -2.48 11.89 -15.12
N MET A 19 -1.63 12.80 -15.62
CA MET A 19 -2.04 13.81 -16.59
C MET A 19 -2.42 13.22 -17.96
N ALA A 20 -1.90 12.05 -18.30
CA ALA A 20 -2.24 11.34 -19.54
C ALA A 20 -3.51 10.46 -19.41
N ALA A 21 -4.03 10.26 -18.22
CA ALA A 21 -5.20 9.43 -17.97
C ALA A 21 -6.51 10.25 -18.15
N PRO A 22 -7.34 9.98 -19.17
CA PRO A 22 -8.54 10.79 -19.46
C PRO A 22 -9.53 10.83 -18.29
N ASP A 23 -9.68 9.71 -17.59
CA ASP A 23 -10.63 9.55 -16.49
C ASP A 23 -9.97 9.66 -15.10
N GLY A 24 -8.73 10.17 -15.05
CA GLY A 24 -7.90 10.20 -13.85
C GLY A 24 -7.28 8.85 -13.50
N LEU A 25 -6.21 8.88 -12.72
CA LEU A 25 -5.43 7.72 -12.32
C LEU A 25 -5.89 7.20 -10.94
N THR A 26 -6.08 5.90 -10.80
CA THR A 26 -6.10 5.25 -9.49
C THR A 26 -4.70 4.78 -9.14
N VAL A 27 -4.20 5.15 -7.97
CA VAL A 27 -2.85 4.78 -7.51
C VAL A 27 -2.95 3.70 -6.45
N LEU A 28 -2.30 2.56 -6.67
CA LEU A 28 -2.12 1.51 -5.67
C LEU A 28 -0.75 1.68 -5.02
N LEU A 29 -0.73 2.04 -3.74
CA LEU A 29 0.49 2.15 -2.93
C LEU A 29 0.71 0.85 -2.14
N LEU A 30 1.78 0.14 -2.47
CA LEU A 30 2.18 -1.12 -1.83
C LEU A 30 3.35 -0.94 -0.86
N GLY A 31 3.65 0.29 -0.51
CA GLY A 31 4.71 0.72 0.40
C GLY A 31 4.54 2.20 0.74
N PRO A 32 5.59 2.88 1.26
CA PRO A 32 5.53 4.26 1.71
C PRO A 32 5.01 5.22 0.64
N ALA A 33 4.26 6.24 1.06
CA ALA A 33 3.64 7.23 0.16
C ALA A 33 4.64 8.27 -0.41
N THR A 34 5.93 8.14 -0.13
CA THR A 34 6.98 9.13 -0.42
C THR A 34 6.93 9.67 -1.85
N ASN A 35 6.92 8.79 -2.84
CA ASN A 35 6.93 9.23 -4.25
C ASN A 35 5.66 9.98 -4.65
N LEU A 36 4.50 9.56 -4.16
CA LEU A 36 3.24 10.24 -4.42
C LEU A 36 3.19 11.59 -3.68
N ALA A 37 3.64 11.65 -2.43
CA ALA A 37 3.71 12.89 -1.67
C ALA A 37 4.63 13.93 -2.34
N ILE A 38 5.82 13.51 -2.81
CA ILE A 38 6.71 14.39 -3.57
C ILE A 38 6.03 14.90 -4.85
N ALA A 39 5.33 14.01 -5.58
CA ALA A 39 4.58 14.40 -6.78
C ALA A 39 3.52 15.46 -6.47
N LEU A 40 2.74 15.28 -5.43
CA LEU A 40 1.68 16.20 -4.99
C LEU A 40 2.25 17.56 -4.51
N LEU A 41 3.38 17.55 -3.80
CA LEU A 41 4.03 18.78 -3.35
C LEU A 41 4.67 19.57 -4.51
N ARG A 42 5.25 18.87 -5.49
CA ARG A 42 5.84 19.51 -6.68
C ARG A 42 4.79 20.01 -7.68
N TYR A 43 3.70 19.28 -7.82
CA TYR A 43 2.65 19.49 -8.81
C TYR A 43 1.27 19.50 -8.12
N PRO A 44 0.89 20.58 -7.41
CA PRO A 44 -0.35 20.62 -6.62
C PRO A 44 -1.62 20.35 -7.44
N ALA A 45 -1.64 20.70 -8.73
CA ALA A 45 -2.74 20.39 -9.64
C ALA A 45 -2.90 18.87 -9.91
N LEU A 46 -1.88 18.06 -9.62
CA LEU A 46 -1.91 16.61 -9.82
C LEU A 46 -3.09 15.93 -9.12
N ARG A 47 -3.53 16.47 -7.97
CA ARG A 47 -4.68 15.95 -7.22
C ARG A 47 -5.96 15.85 -8.05
N GLU A 48 -6.12 16.73 -9.05
CA GLU A 48 -7.30 16.77 -9.94
C GLU A 48 -7.27 15.64 -10.98
N HIS A 49 -6.09 15.04 -11.19
CA HIS A 49 -5.85 13.93 -12.11
C HIS A 49 -5.74 12.58 -11.41
N ILE A 50 -5.88 12.54 -10.07
CA ILE A 50 -5.89 11.30 -9.30
C ILE A 50 -7.30 11.06 -8.78
N ARG A 51 -7.96 10.03 -9.29
CA ARG A 51 -9.33 9.65 -8.91
C ARG A 51 -9.40 9.08 -7.51
N GLY A 52 -8.36 8.40 -7.06
CA GLY A 52 -8.27 7.84 -5.73
C GLY A 52 -6.95 7.10 -5.50
N VAL A 53 -6.66 6.87 -4.24
CA VAL A 53 -5.48 6.12 -3.79
C VAL A 53 -5.93 4.93 -2.96
N ILE A 54 -5.37 3.77 -3.23
CA ILE A 54 -5.50 2.57 -2.40
C ILE A 54 -4.17 2.39 -1.69
N LEU A 55 -4.16 2.53 -0.38
CA LEU A 55 -2.97 2.42 0.46
C LEU A 55 -2.97 1.06 1.18
N ALA A 56 -1.99 0.22 0.87
CA ALA A 56 -1.65 -0.94 1.69
C ALA A 56 -0.84 -0.46 2.88
N GLY A 57 -1.50 -0.12 3.98
CA GLY A 57 -0.83 0.44 5.14
C GLY A 57 -1.79 0.88 6.24
N GLY A 58 -1.21 1.17 7.39
CA GLY A 58 -1.94 1.49 8.60
C GLY A 58 -2.44 0.28 9.36
N SER A 59 -2.99 0.50 10.55
CA SER A 59 -3.52 -0.57 11.37
C SER A 59 -4.53 -0.07 12.41
N PHE A 60 -5.41 -0.96 12.87
CA PHE A 60 -6.24 -0.79 14.06
C PHE A 60 -5.74 -1.73 15.16
N GLY A 61 -5.25 -1.15 16.26
CA GLY A 61 -4.96 -1.87 17.50
C GLY A 61 -3.63 -2.60 17.59
N PHE A 62 -2.91 -2.85 16.49
CA PHE A 62 -1.57 -3.44 16.54
C PHE A 62 -0.74 -3.02 15.33
N GLY A 63 0.60 -2.94 15.51
CA GLY A 63 1.55 -2.66 14.44
C GLY A 63 2.47 -3.85 14.17
N ASP A 64 3.33 -3.72 13.17
CA ASP A 64 4.38 -4.71 12.84
C ASP A 64 5.80 -4.18 13.03
N VAL A 65 5.97 -2.87 13.14
CA VAL A 65 7.25 -2.21 13.42
C VAL A 65 7.30 -1.68 14.84
N ARG A 66 6.20 -1.10 15.31
CA ARG A 66 5.97 -0.64 16.68
C ARG A 66 4.59 -1.11 17.15
N PRO A 67 4.27 -0.99 18.45
CA PRO A 67 2.97 -1.49 18.96
C PRO A 67 1.75 -1.00 18.18
N TYR A 68 1.81 0.19 17.59
CA TYR A 68 0.69 0.81 16.88
C TYR A 68 1.03 1.28 15.45
N ALA A 69 2.28 1.04 14.97
CA ALA A 69 2.73 1.51 13.68
C ALA A 69 2.90 0.36 12.68
N GLU A 70 2.27 0.51 11.51
CA GLU A 70 2.50 -0.35 10.36
C GLU A 70 3.66 0.19 9.53
N ARG A 71 4.46 -0.71 8.95
CA ARG A 71 5.73 -0.43 8.28
C ARG A 71 5.65 0.67 7.22
N SER A 72 4.70 0.61 6.30
CA SER A 72 4.63 1.54 5.17
C SER A 72 4.35 2.98 5.63
N VAL A 73 3.52 3.12 6.66
CA VAL A 73 3.24 4.43 7.27
C VAL A 73 4.42 4.87 8.15
N PHE A 74 5.01 3.96 8.92
CA PHE A 74 6.14 4.25 9.79
C PHE A 74 7.39 4.71 9.02
N GLU A 75 7.68 4.11 7.86
CA GLU A 75 8.87 4.43 7.06
C GLU A 75 8.83 5.87 6.50
N ASP A 76 7.64 6.42 6.25
CA ASP A 76 7.47 7.84 5.89
C ASP A 76 6.10 8.38 6.33
N ALA A 77 5.96 8.63 7.63
CA ALA A 77 4.73 9.16 8.22
C ALA A 77 4.37 10.56 7.69
N TYR A 78 5.38 11.39 7.37
CA TYR A 78 5.14 12.70 6.77
C TYR A 78 4.53 12.61 5.38
N ALA A 79 5.00 11.68 4.54
CA ALA A 79 4.42 11.45 3.23
C ALA A 79 2.97 10.96 3.33
N CYS A 80 2.67 10.07 4.27
CA CYS A 80 1.31 9.62 4.53
C CYS A 80 0.41 10.79 5.00
N LYS A 81 0.90 11.67 5.87
CA LYS A 81 0.20 12.88 6.30
C LYS A 81 -0.09 13.84 5.12
N VAL A 82 0.87 14.03 4.21
CA VAL A 82 0.66 14.81 2.97
C VAL A 82 -0.44 14.19 2.12
N LEU A 83 -0.42 12.87 1.93
CA LEU A 83 -1.44 12.15 1.18
C LEU A 83 -2.83 12.32 1.80
N LEU A 84 -3.00 12.05 3.09
CA LEU A 84 -4.30 12.13 3.77
C LEU A 84 -4.88 13.55 3.78
N ARG A 85 -4.01 14.57 3.73
CA ARG A 85 -4.41 16.00 3.65
C ARG A 85 -4.58 16.53 2.23
N SER A 86 -4.30 15.72 1.21
CA SER A 86 -4.36 16.15 -0.19
C SER A 86 -5.77 16.44 -0.72
N GLY A 87 -6.80 15.89 -0.05
CA GLY A 87 -8.18 15.91 -0.51
C GLY A 87 -8.53 14.83 -1.53
N ILE A 88 -7.57 13.98 -1.92
CA ILE A 88 -7.81 12.81 -2.77
C ILE A 88 -8.50 11.72 -1.92
N PRO A 89 -9.53 11.04 -2.44
CA PRO A 89 -10.11 9.87 -1.76
C PRO A 89 -9.06 8.79 -1.51
N VAL A 90 -8.90 8.34 -0.25
CA VAL A 90 -7.95 7.30 0.14
C VAL A 90 -8.70 6.13 0.75
N SER A 91 -8.49 4.94 0.18
CA SER A 91 -8.93 3.68 0.78
C SER A 91 -7.72 3.01 1.43
N MET A 92 -7.78 2.74 2.73
CA MET A 92 -6.70 2.12 3.48
C MET A 92 -7.01 0.65 3.75
N ILE A 93 -6.09 -0.23 3.36
CA ILE A 93 -6.14 -1.66 3.66
C ILE A 93 -4.95 -1.97 4.57
N GLY A 94 -5.20 -1.90 5.86
CA GLY A 94 -4.17 -2.05 6.88
C GLY A 94 -3.95 -3.48 7.35
N LEU A 95 -3.04 -3.63 8.34
CA LEU A 95 -2.70 -4.92 8.95
C LEU A 95 -3.93 -5.67 9.49
N SER A 96 -4.88 -4.96 10.11
CA SER A 96 -6.07 -5.57 10.71
C SER A 96 -6.94 -6.23 9.64
N ALA A 97 -7.24 -5.52 8.54
CA ALA A 97 -7.99 -6.05 7.42
C ALA A 97 -7.24 -7.20 6.70
N ALA A 98 -5.92 -7.06 6.54
CA ALA A 98 -5.09 -8.10 5.96
C ALA A 98 -4.98 -9.34 6.87
N ALA A 99 -5.12 -9.19 8.18
CA ALA A 99 -5.14 -10.31 9.12
C ALA A 99 -6.37 -11.19 8.94
N ASP A 100 -7.53 -10.59 8.64
CA ASP A 100 -8.75 -11.34 8.33
C ASP A 100 -8.62 -12.14 7.02
N ALA A 101 -7.83 -11.62 6.07
CA ALA A 101 -7.51 -12.25 4.79
C ALA A 101 -6.18 -13.05 4.82
N ALA A 102 -5.63 -13.34 6.01
CA ALA A 102 -4.34 -14.00 6.13
C ALA A 102 -4.35 -15.43 5.55
N LEU A 103 -3.32 -15.77 4.78
CA LEU A 103 -3.17 -17.03 4.07
C LEU A 103 -2.28 -18.00 4.85
N THR A 104 -2.65 -19.28 4.87
CA THR A 104 -1.73 -20.34 5.29
C THR A 104 -0.61 -20.51 4.27
N ARG A 105 0.49 -21.14 4.69
CA ARG A 105 1.59 -21.47 3.78
C ARG A 105 1.11 -22.26 2.56
N LYS A 106 0.23 -23.25 2.78
CA LYS A 106 -0.30 -24.10 1.71
C LYS A 106 -1.13 -23.32 0.69
N GLU A 107 -1.99 -22.40 1.14
CA GLU A 107 -2.78 -21.53 0.26
C GLU A 107 -1.87 -20.62 -0.56
N LEU A 108 -0.88 -20.01 0.08
CA LEU A 108 0.09 -19.15 -0.58
C LEU A 108 0.94 -19.92 -1.62
N GLU A 109 1.43 -21.11 -1.27
CA GLU A 109 2.14 -22.00 -2.21
C GLU A 109 1.26 -22.38 -3.41
N THR A 110 0.00 -22.70 -3.16
CA THR A 110 -0.95 -23.06 -4.23
C THR A 110 -1.18 -21.88 -5.19
N ALA A 111 -1.34 -20.67 -4.65
CA ALA A 111 -1.55 -19.46 -5.46
C ALA A 111 -0.32 -19.04 -6.25
N LEU A 112 0.89 -19.14 -5.67
CA LEU A 112 2.12 -18.67 -6.28
C LEU A 112 2.77 -19.67 -7.24
N ARG A 113 2.57 -20.98 -7.05
CA ARG A 113 3.22 -22.03 -7.87
C ARG A 113 3.02 -21.84 -9.38
N PRO A 114 1.85 -21.48 -9.90
CA PRO A 114 1.67 -21.23 -11.34
C PRO A 114 2.49 -20.05 -11.86
N LEU A 115 2.86 -19.11 -10.99
CA LEU A 115 3.53 -17.86 -11.35
C LEU A 115 5.05 -17.96 -11.29
N VAL A 116 5.58 -18.66 -10.28
CA VAL A 116 7.03 -18.68 -9.97
C VAL A 116 7.66 -20.08 -10.08
N GLY A 117 6.89 -21.14 -10.28
CA GLY A 117 7.38 -22.49 -10.54
C GLY A 117 8.42 -22.99 -9.53
N GLU A 118 9.59 -23.37 -10.01
CA GLU A 118 10.72 -23.91 -9.22
C GLU A 118 11.34 -22.90 -8.24
N GLU A 119 11.13 -21.58 -8.45
CA GLU A 119 11.66 -20.53 -7.58
C GLU A 119 10.82 -20.33 -6.30
N LEU A 120 9.65 -20.98 -6.20
CA LEU A 120 8.72 -20.83 -5.09
C LEU A 120 9.35 -21.01 -3.70
N PRO A 121 10.20 -22.01 -3.42
CA PRO A 121 10.82 -22.16 -2.10
C PRO A 121 11.71 -20.96 -1.70
N GLY A 122 12.42 -20.37 -2.67
CA GLY A 122 13.21 -19.16 -2.48
C GLY A 122 12.33 -17.97 -2.16
N CYS A 123 11.32 -17.70 -3.00
CA CYS A 123 10.38 -16.61 -2.81
C CYS A 123 9.70 -16.65 -1.43
N LEU A 124 9.24 -17.82 -0.97
CA LEU A 124 8.60 -17.96 0.33
C LEU A 124 9.55 -17.81 1.51
N ARG A 125 10.82 -18.21 1.36
CA ARG A 125 11.83 -18.01 2.38
C ARG A 125 12.18 -16.54 2.57
N ASP A 126 12.26 -15.81 1.46
CA ASP A 126 12.69 -14.41 1.43
C ASP A 126 11.51 -13.44 1.69
N LEU A 127 10.29 -13.97 1.79
CA LEU A 127 9.08 -13.18 2.05
C LEU A 127 9.09 -12.65 3.49
N THR A 128 9.38 -11.37 3.63
CA THR A 128 9.37 -10.66 4.92
C THR A 128 7.99 -10.05 5.16
N VAL A 129 7.11 -10.77 5.81
CA VAL A 129 5.74 -10.35 6.11
C VAL A 129 5.38 -10.62 7.57
N HIS A 130 4.40 -9.89 8.05
CA HIS A 130 3.83 -10.14 9.38
C HIS A 130 3.15 -11.52 9.42
N ARG A 131 3.28 -12.23 10.56
CA ARG A 131 2.73 -13.57 10.74
C ARG A 131 1.84 -13.62 11.98
N LEU A 132 0.68 -14.23 11.82
CA LEU A 132 -0.20 -14.63 12.91
C LEU A 132 -0.18 -16.16 13.01
N GLY A 133 0.68 -16.68 13.87
CA GLY A 133 0.93 -18.13 13.97
C GLY A 133 1.54 -18.66 12.66
N ASP A 134 0.82 -19.57 11.99
CA ASP A 134 1.22 -20.17 10.71
C ASP A 134 0.69 -19.41 9.47
N ARG A 135 -0.03 -18.31 9.67
CA ARG A 135 -0.64 -17.52 8.60
C ARG A 135 0.18 -16.30 8.26
N TYR A 136 0.21 -15.96 6.98
CA TYR A 136 0.91 -14.80 6.39
C TYR A 136 -0.08 -13.65 6.23
N VAL A 137 0.22 -12.52 6.84
CA VAL A 137 -0.55 -11.26 6.73
C VAL A 137 0.14 -10.39 5.70
N ILE A 138 -0.51 -10.15 4.56
CA ILE A 138 0.09 -9.45 3.42
C ILE A 138 -0.82 -8.29 3.00
N PRO A 139 -0.68 -7.08 3.59
CA PRO A 139 -1.53 -5.92 3.27
C PRO A 139 -1.50 -5.54 1.79
N SER A 140 -0.34 -5.66 1.15
CA SER A 140 -0.19 -5.37 -0.28
C SER A 140 -1.02 -6.31 -1.16
N LEU A 141 -1.11 -7.60 -0.80
CA LEU A 141 -1.95 -8.56 -1.52
C LEU A 141 -3.44 -8.28 -1.30
N ALA A 142 -3.83 -7.99 -0.05
CA ALA A 142 -5.21 -7.63 0.29
C ALA A 142 -5.66 -6.35 -0.44
N ALA A 143 -4.81 -5.33 -0.49
CA ALA A 143 -5.09 -4.08 -1.21
C ALA A 143 -5.22 -4.30 -2.72
N ALA A 144 -4.37 -5.12 -3.32
CA ALA A 144 -4.46 -5.47 -4.73
C ALA A 144 -5.74 -6.28 -5.03
N ALA A 145 -6.09 -7.23 -4.18
CA ALA A 145 -7.32 -8.01 -4.32
C ALA A 145 -8.57 -7.11 -4.22
N TRP A 146 -8.61 -6.21 -3.23
CA TRP A 146 -9.72 -5.26 -3.09
C TRP A 146 -9.83 -4.29 -4.28
N MET A 147 -8.71 -3.87 -4.86
CA MET A 147 -8.73 -3.04 -6.08
C MET A 147 -9.38 -3.76 -7.27
N LEU A 148 -9.20 -5.08 -7.38
CA LEU A 148 -9.77 -5.90 -8.44
C LEU A 148 -11.24 -6.25 -8.18
N ASP A 149 -11.59 -6.47 -6.91
CA ASP A 149 -12.95 -6.78 -6.47
C ASP A 149 -13.28 -6.03 -5.16
N PRO A 150 -13.84 -4.81 -5.26
CA PRO A 150 -14.22 -4.04 -4.08
C PRO A 150 -15.31 -4.70 -3.22
N ALA A 151 -16.04 -5.68 -3.74
CA ALA A 151 -17.03 -6.43 -2.97
C ALA A 151 -16.39 -7.46 -2.02
N ALA A 152 -15.08 -7.73 -2.15
CA ALA A 152 -14.34 -8.67 -1.30
C ALA A 152 -14.22 -8.20 0.16
N ALA A 153 -14.46 -6.92 0.47
CA ALA A 153 -14.41 -6.40 1.83
C ALA A 153 -15.48 -5.34 2.07
N VAL A 154 -15.96 -5.29 3.30
CA VAL A 154 -16.81 -4.18 3.79
C VAL A 154 -15.89 -3.04 4.19
N THR A 155 -16.20 -1.83 3.74
CA THR A 155 -15.46 -0.61 4.07
C THR A 155 -16.33 0.35 4.89
N ASP A 156 -15.67 1.12 5.76
CA ASP A 156 -16.30 2.16 6.54
C ASP A 156 -15.53 3.48 6.41
N HIS A 157 -16.11 4.60 6.79
CA HIS A 157 -15.50 5.91 6.66
C HIS A 157 -15.02 6.41 8.02
N PHE A 158 -13.72 6.74 8.09
CA PHE A 158 -13.10 7.27 9.28
C PHE A 158 -12.33 8.55 8.98
N HIS A 159 -12.24 9.44 9.95
CA HIS A 159 -11.22 10.47 9.96
C HIS A 159 -9.90 9.83 10.42
N VAL A 160 -8.87 9.93 9.60
CA VAL A 160 -7.56 9.32 9.86
C VAL A 160 -6.50 10.41 9.90
N GLU A 161 -5.69 10.40 10.95
CA GLU A 161 -4.50 11.24 11.08
C GLU A 161 -3.26 10.39 11.32
N VAL A 162 -2.10 10.92 10.92
CA VAL A 162 -0.80 10.27 11.12
C VAL A 162 -0.02 11.05 12.16
N GLU A 163 0.45 10.35 13.17
CA GLU A 163 1.33 10.90 14.19
C GLU A 163 2.75 11.08 13.64
N VAL A 164 3.31 12.28 13.74
CA VAL A 164 4.63 12.62 13.20
C VAL A 164 5.58 13.25 14.23
N ASP A 165 5.14 13.39 15.48
CA ASP A 165 5.91 14.11 16.52
C ASP A 165 6.92 13.20 17.26
N GLY A 166 7.13 11.98 16.78
CA GLY A 166 8.17 11.07 17.30
C GLY A 166 7.80 10.38 18.63
N THR A 167 6.52 10.34 18.98
CA THR A 167 6.02 9.60 20.14
C THR A 167 6.01 8.09 19.89
N GLU A 168 5.54 7.30 20.85
CA GLU A 168 5.33 5.84 20.67
C GLU A 168 4.28 5.53 19.60
N MET A 169 3.46 6.54 19.26
CA MET A 169 2.39 6.44 18.24
C MET A 169 2.86 6.85 16.84
N TYR A 170 4.15 7.18 16.64
CA TYR A 170 4.67 7.60 15.34
C TYR A 170 4.40 6.56 14.24
N GLY A 171 3.76 7.01 13.16
CA GLY A 171 3.41 6.20 11.98
C GLY A 171 1.94 5.78 11.91
#